data_82b2ee812e96f44b9d1fab49ce629206
#
_entry.id   82b2ee812e96f44b9d1fab49ce629206
#
_cell.length_a   1.000
_cell.length_b   1.000
_cell.length_c   1.000
_cell.angle_alpha   90.00
_cell.angle_beta   90.00
_cell.angle_gamma   90.00
#
_symmetry.space_group_name_H-M   'P 1'
#
loop_
_entity.id
_entity.type
_entity.pdbx_description
1 polymer ?
#
loop_
_entity_poly.entity_id
_entity_poly.type
_entity_poly.pdbx_seq_one_letter_code
_entity_poly.pdbx_strand_id
1 'polypeptide(L)'
;GDFDAILKQLDKQGAIEENMLFLSRATALDFDDMIAAQAGGGYASTANASYGLFNNEEDMALNFGFSGFRRGSYDFYKTDWKYLNDASTRGLTGDIDGVMIPAGTSTVYDQMLGQNIRRPFLHVRYRASEADDRRMKSWVTGSVGGAYTSSLDAMQVHFLSERCLCVQGANNFVLFKSTI
;
A
#
# COMPACT_ATOMS: atom_id res chain seq x y z
N GLY A 1 1.73 24.11 0.40
CA GLY A 1 0.70 23.30 -0.25
C GLY A 1 0.19 22.21 0.68
N ASP A 2 -0.84 21.53 0.29
CA ASP A 2 -1.49 20.50 1.12
C ASP A 2 -0.53 19.36 1.46
N PHE A 3 0.33 19.00 0.52
CA PHE A 3 1.36 17.99 0.76
C PHE A 3 2.37 18.41 1.84
N ASP A 4 2.73 19.68 1.89
CA ASP A 4 3.61 20.19 2.95
C ASP A 4 2.95 20.14 4.33
N ALA A 5 1.63 20.25 4.40
CA ALA A 5 0.88 20.06 5.63
C ALA A 5 0.95 18.60 6.12
N ILE A 6 0.87 17.65 5.19
CA ILE A 6 1.06 16.21 5.49
C ILE A 6 2.46 15.98 6.07
N LEU A 7 3.52 16.53 5.45
CA LEU A 7 4.88 16.39 5.95
C LEU A 7 5.04 16.92 7.37
N LYS A 8 4.50 18.11 7.65
CA LYS A 8 4.53 18.68 9.00
C LYS A 8 3.80 17.81 10.02
N GLN A 9 2.73 17.15 9.60
CA GLN A 9 2.01 16.24 10.47
C GLN A 9 2.79 14.94 10.71
N LEU A 10 3.44 14.39 9.69
CA LEU A 10 4.31 13.23 9.83
C LEU A 10 5.47 13.50 10.79
N ASP A 11 6.11 14.68 10.70
CA ASP A 11 7.17 15.10 11.63
C ASP A 11 6.68 15.10 13.08
N LYS A 12 5.46 15.62 13.32
CA LYS A 12 4.87 15.61 14.67
C LYS A 12 4.61 14.21 15.21
N GLN A 13 4.39 13.25 14.34
CA GLN A 13 4.15 11.85 14.69
C GLN A 13 5.44 11.02 14.79
N GLY A 14 6.59 11.62 14.52
CA GLY A 14 7.85 10.90 14.48
C GLY A 14 7.90 9.81 13.41
N ALA A 15 7.31 10.09 12.25
CA ALA A 15 7.26 9.14 11.15
C ALA A 15 8.65 8.87 10.56
N ILE A 16 8.81 7.68 9.96
CA ILE A 16 10.01 7.35 9.22
C ILE A 16 10.07 8.09 7.88
N GLU A 17 11.27 8.29 7.35
CA GLU A 17 11.49 9.09 6.15
C GLU A 17 11.06 8.38 4.86
N GLU A 18 11.07 7.06 4.83
CA GLU A 18 10.71 6.28 3.65
C GLU A 18 9.23 5.87 3.69
N ASN A 19 8.47 6.22 2.66
CA ASN A 19 7.05 5.94 2.57
C ASN A 19 6.66 5.44 1.18
N MET A 20 5.68 4.55 1.13
CA MET A 20 5.10 4.03 -0.10
C MET A 20 3.71 4.63 -0.31
N LEU A 21 3.46 5.13 -1.51
CA LEU A 21 2.17 5.64 -1.96
C LEU A 21 1.49 4.60 -2.84
N PHE A 22 0.40 4.04 -2.35
CA PHE A 22 -0.50 3.21 -3.15
C PHE A 22 -1.68 4.05 -3.58
N LEU A 23 -1.74 4.40 -4.86
CA LEU A 23 -2.68 5.38 -5.38
C LEU A 23 -3.63 4.74 -6.39
N SER A 24 -4.84 5.29 -6.50
CA SER A 24 -5.70 5.02 -7.64
C SER A 24 -5.10 5.64 -8.91
N ARG A 25 -5.55 5.19 -10.08
CA ARG A 25 -5.07 5.72 -11.36
C ARG A 25 -5.30 7.23 -11.46
N ALA A 26 -6.47 7.70 -11.07
CA ALA A 26 -6.80 9.12 -11.11
C ALA A 26 -5.85 9.93 -10.23
N THR A 27 -5.68 9.54 -8.97
CA THR A 27 -4.79 10.24 -8.04
C THR A 27 -3.32 10.15 -8.48
N ALA A 28 -2.90 9.04 -9.07
CA ALA A 28 -1.54 8.92 -9.60
C ALA A 28 -1.29 9.90 -10.75
N LEU A 29 -2.25 10.09 -11.65
CA LEU A 29 -2.18 11.07 -12.73
C LEU A 29 -2.21 12.52 -12.20
N ASP A 30 -3.04 12.79 -11.19
CA ASP A 30 -3.08 14.10 -10.53
C ASP A 30 -1.73 14.46 -9.89
N PHE A 31 -1.03 13.48 -9.32
CA PHE A 31 0.33 13.66 -8.82
C PHE A 31 1.33 13.96 -9.95
N ASP A 32 1.23 13.26 -11.07
CA ASP A 32 2.07 13.52 -12.24
C ASP A 32 1.84 14.93 -12.77
N ASP A 33 0.58 15.36 -12.89
CA ASP A 33 0.21 16.71 -13.34
C ASP A 33 0.66 17.80 -12.35
N MET A 34 0.57 17.53 -11.05
CA MET A 34 1.08 18.44 -10.01
C MET A 34 2.56 18.70 -10.16
N ILE A 35 3.35 17.66 -10.39
CA ILE A 35 4.80 17.77 -10.58
C ILE A 35 5.10 18.48 -11.92
N ALA A 36 4.41 18.12 -13.00
CA ALA A 36 4.57 18.74 -14.31
C ALA A 36 4.21 20.23 -14.28
N ALA A 37 3.15 20.61 -13.60
CA ALA A 37 2.73 22.01 -13.45
C ALA A 37 3.80 22.86 -12.72
N GLN A 38 4.50 22.29 -11.76
CA GLN A 38 5.59 22.95 -11.08
C GLN A 38 6.85 23.10 -11.98
N ALA A 39 7.07 22.16 -12.87
CA ALA A 39 8.17 22.22 -13.84
C ALA A 39 7.89 23.20 -14.99
N GLY A 40 6.63 23.36 -15.40
CA GLY A 40 6.22 24.19 -16.55
C GLY A 40 6.04 25.69 -16.28
N GLY A 41 6.11 26.15 -15.06
CA GLY A 41 5.91 27.56 -14.69
C GLY A 41 7.13 28.44 -14.94
N GLY A 42 7.43 28.82 -16.16
CA GLY A 42 8.24 29.96 -16.64
C GLY A 42 9.58 30.33 -15.99
N TYR A 43 9.90 29.78 -14.85
CA TYR A 43 11.15 29.92 -14.12
C TYR A 43 11.72 28.53 -13.81
N ALA A 44 12.02 27.82 -14.85
CA ALA A 44 12.29 26.38 -14.87
C ALA A 44 13.46 25.90 -13.97
N SER A 45 14.33 26.77 -13.51
CA SER A 45 15.53 26.33 -12.82
C SER A 45 15.38 26.17 -11.29
N THR A 46 14.38 26.79 -10.68
CA THR A 46 14.22 26.77 -9.22
C THR A 46 13.14 25.82 -8.74
N ALA A 47 12.12 25.56 -9.56
CA ALA A 47 11.03 24.62 -9.19
C ALA A 47 11.51 23.15 -9.21
N ASN A 48 12.37 22.81 -10.14
CA ASN A 48 12.95 21.46 -10.26
C ASN A 48 13.82 21.06 -9.06
N ALA A 49 14.35 22.02 -8.32
CA ALA A 49 15.13 21.76 -7.12
C ALA A 49 14.28 21.35 -5.91
N SER A 50 12.96 21.54 -5.97
CA SER A 50 12.07 21.27 -4.84
C SER A 50 11.67 19.80 -4.69
N TYR A 51 11.70 19.03 -5.77
CA TYR A 51 11.40 17.59 -5.77
C TYR A 51 12.54 16.82 -6.43
N GLY A 52 13.16 15.92 -5.68
CA GLY A 52 14.09 14.94 -6.23
C GLY A 52 13.28 13.77 -6.80
N LEU A 53 13.20 13.65 -8.11
CA LEU A 53 12.54 12.53 -8.77
C LEU A 53 13.50 11.34 -8.93
N PHE A 54 12.99 10.14 -8.75
CA PHE A 54 13.71 8.90 -9.01
C PHE A 54 13.48 8.44 -10.45
N ASN A 55 14.45 7.76 -11.04
CA ASN A 55 14.47 7.33 -12.45
C ASN A 55 14.48 8.48 -13.46
N ASN A 56 15.24 9.50 -13.16
CA ASN A 56 15.36 10.64 -14.04
C ASN A 56 16.75 10.68 -14.65
N GLU A 57 16.87 10.42 -15.92
CA GLU A 57 18.17 10.44 -16.56
C GLU A 57 18.49 11.72 -17.33
N GLU A 58 17.57 12.45 -17.92
CA GLU A 58 17.97 13.63 -18.68
C GLU A 58 16.94 14.76 -18.83
N ASP A 59 15.62 14.55 -18.67
CA ASP A 59 14.65 15.61 -18.88
C ASP A 59 13.42 15.45 -17.95
N MET A 60 13.44 16.16 -16.84
CA MET A 60 12.35 16.10 -15.85
C MET A 60 11.00 16.57 -16.40
N ALA A 61 11.01 17.44 -17.39
CA ALA A 61 9.79 17.97 -18.01
C ALA A 61 9.02 16.93 -18.84
N LEU A 62 9.64 15.81 -19.18
CA LEU A 62 9.04 14.77 -20.03
C LEU A 62 8.81 13.46 -19.28
N ASN A 63 9.18 13.35 -18.01
CA ASN A 63 9.05 12.11 -17.25
C ASN A 63 7.68 12.00 -16.59
N PHE A 64 6.68 11.75 -17.42
CA PHE A 64 5.35 11.34 -16.95
C PHE A 64 5.40 9.88 -16.52
N GLY A 65 5.28 9.62 -15.25
CA GLY A 65 5.29 8.25 -14.72
C GLY A 65 6.51 7.94 -13.87
N PHE A 66 6.99 8.92 -13.12
CA PHE A 66 8.05 8.72 -12.14
C PHE A 66 7.65 7.68 -11.07
N SER A 67 8.62 6.90 -10.61
CA SER A 67 8.39 5.87 -9.60
C SER A 67 8.50 6.39 -8.16
N GLY A 68 9.07 7.57 -7.96
CA GLY A 68 9.22 8.16 -6.64
C GLY A 68 9.75 9.58 -6.69
N PHE A 69 9.63 10.26 -5.57
CA PHE A 69 10.12 11.62 -5.39
C PHE A 69 10.55 11.87 -3.95
N ARG A 70 11.39 12.89 -3.78
CA ARG A 70 11.82 13.36 -2.46
C ARG A 70 11.27 14.76 -2.20
N ARG A 71 10.79 14.97 -0.98
CA ARG A 71 10.43 16.29 -0.49
C ARG A 71 11.00 16.49 0.93
N GLY A 72 11.92 17.43 1.08
CA GLY A 72 12.68 17.56 2.33
C GLY A 72 13.55 16.32 2.58
N SER A 73 13.43 15.72 3.75
CA SER A 73 14.11 14.45 4.10
C SER A 73 13.30 13.21 3.76
N TYR A 74 12.05 13.36 3.32
CA TYR A 74 11.14 12.25 3.05
C TYR A 74 11.25 11.74 1.63
N ASP A 75 11.32 10.42 1.49
CA ASP A 75 11.28 9.69 0.22
C ASP A 75 9.93 9.03 0.05
N PHE A 76 9.31 9.24 -1.11
CA PHE A 76 8.00 8.69 -1.45
C PHE A 76 8.12 7.85 -2.72
N TYR A 77 7.72 6.57 -2.60
CA TYR A 77 7.67 5.63 -3.71
C TYR A 77 6.24 5.50 -4.19
N LYS A 78 5.98 5.92 -5.42
CA LYS A 78 4.63 5.92 -6.01
C LYS A 78 4.34 4.60 -6.71
N THR A 79 3.19 4.03 -6.43
CA THR A 79 2.67 2.82 -7.07
C THR A 79 1.19 3.01 -7.40
N ASP A 80 0.81 2.74 -8.64
CA ASP A 80 -0.59 2.63 -9.03
C ASP A 80 -1.13 1.26 -8.62
N TRP A 81 -2.13 1.26 -7.74
CA TRP A 81 -2.71 0.03 -7.24
C TRP A 81 -4.05 -0.28 -7.92
N LYS A 82 -4.04 -1.29 -8.77
CA LYS A 82 -5.19 -1.68 -9.60
C LYS A 82 -6.46 -1.95 -8.78
N TYR A 83 -6.34 -2.50 -7.59
CA TYR A 83 -7.48 -2.82 -6.72
C TYR A 83 -8.25 -1.58 -6.25
N LEU A 84 -7.67 -0.41 -6.29
CA LEU A 84 -8.38 0.86 -6.03
C LEU A 84 -9.17 1.34 -7.25
N ASN A 85 -8.87 0.84 -8.45
CA ASN A 85 -9.52 1.21 -9.69
C ASN A 85 -10.65 0.26 -10.09
N ASP A 86 -10.61 -0.99 -9.63
CA ASP A 86 -11.58 -2.02 -9.99
C ASP A 86 -12.85 -1.91 -9.13
N ALA A 87 -13.98 -1.66 -9.79
CA ALA A 87 -15.28 -1.54 -9.13
C ALA A 87 -15.69 -2.81 -8.39
N SER A 88 -15.27 -4.00 -8.84
CA SER A 88 -15.59 -5.28 -8.20
C SER A 88 -14.85 -5.46 -6.85
N THR A 89 -13.67 -4.88 -6.71
CA THR A 89 -12.86 -4.91 -5.49
C THR A 89 -13.08 -3.70 -4.59
N ARG A 90 -13.59 -2.59 -5.13
CA ARG A 90 -13.86 -1.35 -4.42
C ARG A 90 -15.08 -1.38 -3.49
N GLY A 91 -15.91 -2.39 -3.57
CA GLY A 91 -17.11 -2.49 -2.73
C GLY A 91 -16.88 -2.39 -1.23
N LEU A 92 -15.64 -2.56 -0.78
CA LEU A 92 -15.22 -2.42 0.61
C LEU A 92 -14.53 -1.09 0.93
N THR A 93 -14.05 -0.36 -0.08
CA THR A 93 -13.18 0.81 0.13
C THR A 93 -13.85 2.13 -0.22
N GLY A 94 -15.01 2.09 -0.88
CA GLY A 94 -15.84 3.25 -1.23
C GLY A 94 -15.04 4.45 -1.76
N ASP A 95 -14.59 5.32 -0.90
CA ASP A 95 -14.10 6.64 -1.24
C ASP A 95 -12.60 6.84 -0.97
N ILE A 96 -11.81 5.77 -1.00
CA ILE A 96 -10.36 5.85 -0.78
C ILE A 96 -9.65 5.94 -2.13
N ASP A 97 -8.97 7.06 -2.37
CA ASP A 97 -8.19 7.31 -3.58
C ASP A 97 -6.75 6.84 -3.47
N GLY A 98 -6.28 6.65 -2.27
CA GLY A 98 -4.95 6.13 -2.02
C GLY A 98 -4.62 6.01 -0.55
N VAL A 99 -3.50 5.36 -0.29
CA VAL A 99 -2.95 5.19 1.05
C VAL A 99 -1.44 5.37 1.02
N MET A 100 -0.91 6.08 2.00
CA MET A 100 0.53 6.15 2.26
C MET A 100 0.86 5.25 3.44
N ILE A 101 1.88 4.42 3.26
CA ILE A 101 2.32 3.41 4.21
C ILE A 101 3.81 3.62 4.50
N PRO A 102 4.24 3.64 5.76
CA PRO A 102 5.66 3.65 6.08
C PRO A 102 6.38 2.42 5.52
N ALA A 103 7.49 2.63 4.79
CA ALA A 103 8.23 1.59 4.07
C ALA A 103 9.37 1.00 4.91
N GLY A 104 9.17 0.84 6.19
CA GLY A 104 10.19 0.32 7.10
C GLY A 104 9.70 -0.87 7.91
N THR A 105 10.48 -1.18 8.93
CA THR A 105 10.14 -2.21 9.92
C THR A 105 10.11 -1.61 11.31
N SER A 106 9.15 -2.08 12.09
CA SER A 106 9.04 -1.78 13.51
C SER A 106 9.53 -2.97 14.33
N THR A 107 10.22 -2.70 15.43
CA THR A 107 10.64 -3.73 16.38
C THR A 107 9.60 -3.82 17.49
N VAL A 108 9.03 -5.00 17.66
CA VAL A 108 8.02 -5.29 18.68
C VAL A 108 8.48 -6.48 19.50
N TYR A 109 8.34 -6.36 20.83
CA TYR A 109 8.56 -7.49 21.71
C TYR A 109 7.42 -8.50 21.57
N ASP A 110 7.75 -9.71 21.16
CA ASP A 110 6.77 -10.81 21.06
C ASP A 110 6.81 -11.58 22.39
N GLN A 111 5.73 -11.50 23.16
CA GLN A 111 5.62 -12.17 24.45
C GLN A 111 5.65 -13.70 24.33
N MET A 112 5.17 -14.26 23.23
CA MET A 112 5.16 -15.72 23.04
C MET A 112 6.54 -16.27 22.73
N LEU A 113 7.35 -15.51 21.99
CA LEU A 113 8.69 -15.92 21.62
C LEU A 113 9.76 -15.37 22.57
N GLY A 114 9.41 -14.47 23.48
CA GLY A 114 10.30 -13.89 24.45
C GLY A 114 11.43 -13.05 23.85
N GLN A 115 11.24 -12.53 22.65
CA GLN A 115 12.27 -11.78 21.93
C GLN A 115 11.68 -10.63 21.08
N ASN A 116 12.56 -9.68 20.74
CA ASN A 116 12.21 -8.61 19.83
C ASN A 116 12.19 -9.13 18.39
N ILE A 117 11.07 -8.89 17.71
CA ILE A 117 10.88 -9.25 16.31
C ILE A 117 10.72 -7.99 15.48
N ARG A 118 11.44 -7.92 14.36
CA ARG A 118 11.27 -6.86 13.36
C ARG A 118 10.16 -7.28 12.40
N ARG A 119 9.16 -6.41 12.25
CA ARG A 119 8.04 -6.64 11.33
C ARG A 119 7.75 -5.37 10.52
N PRO A 120 7.30 -5.49 9.26
CA PRO A 120 6.79 -4.36 8.51
C PRO A 120 5.64 -3.67 9.25
N PHE A 121 5.48 -2.37 9.06
CA PHE A 121 4.39 -1.60 9.67
C PHE A 121 3.01 -2.14 9.28
N LEU A 122 2.88 -2.64 8.05
CA LEU A 122 1.69 -3.35 7.58
C LEU A 122 2.08 -4.78 7.24
N HIS A 123 1.47 -5.76 7.90
CA HIS A 123 1.73 -7.16 7.64
C HIS A 123 0.50 -8.03 7.92
N VAL A 124 0.51 -9.23 7.37
CA VAL A 124 -0.54 -10.23 7.61
C VAL A 124 0.00 -11.33 8.51
N ARG A 125 -0.77 -11.68 9.53
CA ARG A 125 -0.51 -12.84 10.38
C ARG A 125 -1.51 -13.94 10.03
N TYR A 126 -1.02 -15.16 10.03
CA TYR A 126 -1.83 -16.35 9.82
C TYR A 126 -1.93 -17.15 11.11
N ARG A 127 -3.02 -17.87 11.26
CA ARG A 127 -3.12 -18.81 12.36
C ARG A 127 -2.11 -19.95 12.13
N ALA A 128 -1.20 -20.14 13.07
CA ALA A 128 -0.28 -21.25 13.06
C ALA A 128 -1.00 -22.54 13.44
N SER A 129 -0.75 -23.61 12.69
CA SER A 129 -1.23 -24.95 13.01
C SER A 129 -0.24 -25.96 12.43
N GLU A 130 0.17 -26.92 13.24
CA GLU A 130 1.05 -27.99 12.79
C GLU A 130 0.30 -29.07 12.00
N ALA A 131 -0.98 -29.25 12.30
CA ALA A 131 -1.82 -30.28 11.67
C ALA A 131 -2.46 -29.83 10.37
N ASP A 132 -2.58 -28.51 10.14
CA ASP A 132 -3.40 -27.98 9.06
C ASP A 132 -2.92 -26.59 8.63
N ASP A 133 -2.62 -26.38 7.34
CA ASP A 133 -2.19 -25.07 6.86
C ASP A 133 -3.38 -24.10 6.83
N ARG A 134 -3.36 -23.12 7.69
CA ARG A 134 -4.40 -22.10 7.81
C ARG A 134 -4.17 -20.85 6.95
N ARG A 135 -3.06 -20.79 6.21
CA ARG A 135 -2.83 -19.70 5.26
C ARG A 135 -3.74 -19.81 4.04
N MET A 136 -3.82 -21.02 3.49
CA MET A 136 -4.75 -21.36 2.42
C MET A 136 -4.96 -22.86 2.42
N LYS A 137 -6.09 -23.29 2.94
CA LYS A 137 -6.54 -24.67 2.88
C LYS A 137 -7.54 -24.83 1.76
N SER A 138 -7.38 -25.85 0.94
CA SER A 138 -8.37 -26.21 -0.06
C SER A 138 -8.69 -27.70 0.01
N TRP A 139 -9.94 -28.03 -0.20
CA TRP A 139 -10.40 -29.42 -0.29
C TRP A 139 -11.57 -29.55 -1.23
N VAL A 140 -11.81 -30.75 -1.71
CA VAL A 140 -12.91 -31.08 -2.62
C VAL A 140 -13.88 -32.00 -1.92
N THR A 141 -15.17 -31.70 -2.02
CA THR A 141 -16.27 -32.55 -1.58
C THR A 141 -17.19 -32.89 -2.74
N GLY A 142 -17.88 -34.00 -2.68
CA GLY A 142 -18.83 -34.42 -3.68
C GLY A 142 -18.63 -35.85 -4.14
N SER A 143 -19.60 -36.40 -4.90
CA SER A 143 -19.59 -37.76 -5.43
C SER A 143 -18.60 -37.92 -6.60
N VAL A 144 -18.23 -36.82 -7.26
CA VAL A 144 -17.31 -36.82 -8.40
C VAL A 144 -15.96 -36.25 -7.97
N GLY A 145 -14.94 -37.12 -7.87
CA GLY A 145 -13.54 -36.72 -7.62
C GLY A 145 -13.25 -36.17 -6.23
N GLY A 146 -14.20 -36.19 -5.30
CA GLY A 146 -14.03 -35.71 -3.95
C GLY A 146 -13.44 -36.75 -3.00
N ALA A 147 -12.57 -36.32 -2.08
CA ALA A 147 -12.07 -37.16 -0.99
C ALA A 147 -13.15 -37.35 0.13
N TYR A 148 -14.14 -36.51 0.16
CA TYR A 148 -15.26 -36.55 1.12
C TYR A 148 -16.59 -36.74 0.37
N THR A 149 -17.40 -37.66 0.86
CA THR A 149 -18.70 -37.93 0.28
C THR A 149 -19.70 -36.83 0.59
N SER A 150 -20.52 -36.50 -0.39
CA SER A 150 -21.68 -35.62 -0.28
C SER A 150 -22.93 -36.34 -0.82
N SER A 151 -24.08 -35.97 -0.31
CA SER A 151 -25.37 -36.46 -0.84
C SER A 151 -25.73 -35.83 -2.19
N LEU A 152 -24.98 -34.84 -2.62
CA LEU A 152 -25.19 -34.17 -3.90
C LEU A 152 -24.31 -34.82 -4.99
N ASP A 153 -24.90 -35.10 -6.15
CA ASP A 153 -24.15 -35.50 -7.35
C ASP A 153 -23.51 -34.29 -7.97
N ALA A 154 -22.47 -33.75 -7.28
CA ALA A 154 -21.78 -32.55 -7.64
C ALA A 154 -20.35 -32.57 -7.07
N MET A 155 -19.49 -31.73 -7.64
CA MET A 155 -18.17 -31.43 -7.08
C MET A 155 -18.17 -30.02 -6.50
N GLN A 156 -17.70 -29.89 -5.27
CA GLN A 156 -17.52 -28.60 -4.60
C GLN A 156 -16.07 -28.41 -4.20
N VAL A 157 -15.49 -27.28 -4.56
CA VAL A 157 -14.16 -26.90 -4.16
C VAL A 157 -14.27 -25.84 -3.05
N HIS A 158 -13.67 -26.13 -1.92
CA HIS A 158 -13.72 -25.25 -0.75
C HIS A 158 -12.35 -24.62 -0.53
N PHE A 159 -12.36 -23.37 -0.07
CA PHE A 159 -11.17 -22.63 0.30
C PHE A 159 -11.36 -22.03 1.69
N LEU A 160 -10.36 -22.17 2.54
CA LEU A 160 -10.33 -21.59 3.87
C LEU A 160 -9.01 -20.86 4.10
N SER A 161 -9.07 -19.63 4.61
CA SER A 161 -7.91 -18.89 5.05
C SER A 161 -8.23 -18.15 6.35
N GLU A 162 -7.42 -18.38 7.37
CA GLU A 162 -7.50 -17.67 8.66
C GLU A 162 -6.33 -16.70 8.77
N ARG A 163 -6.61 -15.41 8.57
CA ARG A 163 -5.60 -14.37 8.57
C ARG A 163 -6.10 -13.11 9.26
N CYS A 164 -5.16 -12.35 9.78
CA CYS A 164 -5.41 -11.08 10.42
C CYS A 164 -4.47 -10.03 9.82
N LEU A 165 -5.00 -8.85 9.48
CA LEU A 165 -4.21 -7.70 9.09
C LEU A 165 -3.70 -7.01 10.36
N CYS A 166 -2.40 -6.80 10.44
CA CYS A 166 -1.75 -6.11 11.55
C CYS A 166 -1.17 -4.79 11.06
N VAL A 167 -1.53 -3.72 11.73
CA VAL A 167 -1.03 -2.36 11.50
C VAL A 167 -0.27 -1.91 12.74
N GLN A 168 0.97 -1.48 12.56
CA GLN A 168 1.80 -0.90 13.60
C GLN A 168 2.06 0.57 13.29
N GLY A 169 2.06 1.43 14.30
CA GLY A 169 2.26 2.87 14.09
C GLY A 169 1.20 3.49 13.17
N ALA A 170 -0.08 3.23 13.43
CA ALA A 170 -1.19 3.66 12.59
C ALA A 170 -1.25 5.18 12.38
N ASN A 171 -0.66 5.96 13.29
CA ASN A 171 -0.53 7.41 13.20
C ASN A 171 0.43 7.88 12.08
N ASN A 172 1.22 6.98 11.51
CA ASN A 172 2.14 7.27 10.40
C ASN A 172 1.54 6.92 9.03
N PHE A 173 0.31 6.41 9.00
CA PHE A 173 -0.42 6.14 7.78
C PHE A 173 -1.25 7.36 7.38
N VAL A 174 -1.36 7.61 6.08
CA VAL A 174 -2.21 8.67 5.54
C VAL A 174 -3.18 8.07 4.53
N LEU A 175 -4.45 8.41 4.66
CA LEU A 175 -5.49 8.04 3.71
C LEU A 175 -5.82 9.25 2.83
N PHE A 176 -5.80 9.06 1.52
CA PHE A 176 -6.25 10.03 0.55
C PHE A 176 -7.72 9.74 0.23
N LYS A 177 -8.56 10.76 0.35
CA LYS A 177 -9.98 10.68 0.01
C LYS A 177 -10.34 11.89 -0.83
N SER A 178 -11.09 11.67 -1.92
CA SER A 178 -11.76 12.79 -2.58
C SER A 178 -12.88 13.28 -1.66
N THR A 179 -12.87 14.57 -1.43
CA THR A 179 -14.02 15.25 -0.81
C THR A 179 -15.04 15.48 -1.92
N ILE A 180 -16.16 14.76 -1.87
CA ILE A 180 -17.32 15.02 -2.73
C ILE A 180 -18.01 16.29 -2.27
#